data_09e616fbf1a5b39fdb4acef798d8a0eb
#
_entry.id   09e616fbf1a5b39fdb4acef798d8a0eb
#
_cell.length_a   1.000
_cell.length_b   1.000
_cell.length_c   1.000
_cell.angle_alpha   90.00
_cell.angle_beta   90.00
_cell.angle_gamma   90.00
#
_symmetry.space_group_name_H-M   'P 1'
#
loop_
_entity.id
_entity.type
_entity.pdbx_description
1 polymer ?
#
loop_
_entity_poly.entity_id
_entity_poly.type
_entity_poly.pdbx_seq_one_letter_code
_entity_poly.pdbx_strand_id
1 'polypeptide(L)'
;SAHPRVLPLPAARETQRAFATGVADQAGERLGISIGDALYHTVLLGPTGAGKSTALAHLALADIAAGRGVLLIDPKTDLVADILARIPEQRRDDVVVIDPTSSRPVGINPLARAQAVRDASSSGAGDSVPGGASPELVADTVLATFKGVFAESWGVRVEQVLSAALVTLARTPGATLVDLPLVLTNTAYRQQLIAASGADPLGTGQFWAAYEALSEAQRQQWVGPVLTRLQPFLIRPHLRATLGQAAPSFDLGEVLTRRRIVLVSLNKGVL
;
A
#
# COMPACT_ATOMS: atom_id res chain seq x y z
N SER A 1 15.05 -32.49 -14.82
CA SER A 1 14.03 -31.45 -14.60
C SER A 1 12.97 -32.04 -13.70
N ALA A 2 12.99 -31.67 -12.43
CA ALA A 2 11.95 -32.06 -11.50
C ALA A 2 10.67 -31.27 -11.82
N HIS A 3 9.65 -31.95 -12.31
CA HIS A 3 8.32 -31.35 -12.39
C HIS A 3 7.84 -31.05 -10.97
N PRO A 4 7.24 -29.88 -10.71
CA PRO A 4 6.61 -29.62 -9.43
C PRO A 4 5.53 -30.71 -9.19
N ARG A 5 5.67 -31.46 -8.11
CA ARG A 5 4.68 -32.44 -7.73
C ARG A 5 3.45 -31.68 -7.25
N VAL A 6 2.41 -31.65 -8.07
CA VAL A 6 1.08 -31.31 -7.60
C VAL A 6 0.57 -32.53 -6.84
N LEU A 7 0.53 -32.45 -5.52
CA LEU A 7 0.05 -33.54 -4.68
C LEU A 7 -1.47 -33.47 -4.61
N PRO A 8 -2.19 -34.62 -4.76
CA PRO A 8 -3.61 -34.69 -4.45
C PRO A 8 -3.85 -34.29 -3.00
N LEU A 9 -4.88 -33.49 -2.75
CA LEU A 9 -5.26 -33.10 -1.40
C LEU A 9 -6.00 -34.26 -0.74
N PRO A 10 -5.62 -34.68 0.48
CA PRO A 10 -6.47 -35.57 1.28
C PRO A 10 -7.81 -34.88 1.51
N ALA A 11 -8.89 -35.68 1.58
CA ALA A 11 -10.27 -35.23 1.70
C ALA A 11 -10.45 -34.06 2.67
N ALA A 12 -11.12 -33.05 2.20
CA ALA A 12 -11.47 -31.76 2.79
C ALA A 12 -11.21 -31.62 4.29
N ARG A 13 -10.07 -31.03 4.65
CA ARG A 13 -9.90 -30.34 5.92
C ARG A 13 -9.91 -28.84 5.65
N GLU A 14 -10.49 -28.05 6.54
CA GLU A 14 -10.54 -26.57 6.51
C GLU A 14 -9.15 -25.89 6.36
N THR A 15 -8.09 -26.69 6.36
CA THR A 15 -6.69 -26.29 6.27
C THR A 15 -6.13 -26.25 4.84
N GLN A 16 -6.96 -26.47 3.81
CA GLN A 16 -6.49 -26.59 2.42
C GLN A 16 -7.15 -25.58 1.50
N ARG A 17 -6.35 -25.05 0.59
CA ARG A 17 -6.75 -24.08 -0.44
C ARG A 17 -6.82 -24.78 -1.79
N ALA A 18 -8.01 -25.27 -2.15
CA ALA A 18 -8.21 -25.92 -3.45
C ALA A 18 -8.31 -24.86 -4.58
N PHE A 19 -7.61 -25.09 -5.67
CA PHE A 19 -7.63 -24.20 -6.84
C PHE A 19 -7.93 -24.91 -8.17
N ALA A 20 -7.94 -26.23 -8.19
CA ALA A 20 -8.19 -27.01 -9.39
C ALA A 20 -8.75 -28.41 -9.05
N THR A 21 -9.22 -29.10 -10.05
CA THR A 21 -9.57 -30.53 -9.99
C THR A 21 -8.69 -31.28 -10.97
N GLY A 22 -8.17 -32.42 -10.56
CA GLY A 22 -7.33 -33.27 -11.39
C GLY A 22 -8.10 -33.81 -12.60
N VAL A 23 -7.37 -34.06 -13.68
CA VAL A 23 -7.83 -34.70 -14.91
C VAL A 23 -7.03 -35.98 -15.16
N ALA A 24 -7.47 -36.80 -16.09
CA ALA A 24 -6.84 -38.10 -16.42
C ALA A 24 -6.79 -39.03 -15.20
N ASP A 25 -5.63 -39.52 -14.83
CA ASP A 25 -5.45 -40.50 -13.74
C ASP A 25 -5.87 -39.96 -12.36
N GLN A 26 -5.99 -38.64 -12.19
CA GLN A 26 -6.43 -37.95 -10.99
C GLN A 26 -7.82 -37.30 -11.16
N ALA A 27 -8.62 -37.81 -12.10
CA ALA A 27 -9.93 -37.24 -12.39
C ALA A 27 -10.82 -37.20 -11.14
N GLY A 28 -11.32 -36.01 -10.80
CA GLY A 28 -12.16 -35.77 -9.64
C GLY A 28 -11.41 -35.46 -8.35
N GLU A 29 -10.07 -35.62 -8.27
CA GLU A 29 -9.30 -35.23 -7.10
C GLU A 29 -9.15 -33.69 -7.04
N ARG A 30 -9.33 -33.13 -5.85
CA ARG A 30 -9.09 -31.69 -5.61
C ARG A 30 -7.61 -31.45 -5.45
N LEU A 31 -7.10 -30.52 -6.25
CA LEU A 31 -5.72 -30.04 -6.19
C LEU A 31 -5.65 -28.73 -5.42
N GLY A 32 -4.68 -28.59 -4.52
CA GLY A 32 -4.58 -27.38 -3.74
C GLY A 32 -3.23 -27.23 -3.03
N ILE A 33 -3.14 -26.17 -2.27
CA ILE A 33 -1.97 -25.81 -1.47
C ILE A 33 -2.38 -25.83 0.01
N SER A 34 -1.61 -26.49 0.86
CA SER A 34 -1.84 -26.44 2.30
C SER A 34 -1.64 -25.02 2.84
N ILE A 35 -2.25 -24.69 3.98
CA ILE A 35 -2.04 -23.37 4.60
C ILE A 35 -0.59 -23.21 5.03
N GLY A 36 0.06 -24.26 5.51
CA GLY A 36 1.48 -24.24 5.87
C GLY A 36 2.37 -23.91 4.67
N ASP A 37 2.11 -24.55 3.52
CA ASP A 37 2.85 -24.27 2.28
C ASP A 37 2.53 -22.87 1.70
N ALA A 38 1.34 -22.35 1.95
CA ALA A 38 0.93 -21.02 1.52
C ALA A 38 1.65 -19.89 2.28
N LEU A 39 2.35 -20.17 3.37
CA LEU A 39 3.23 -19.21 4.04
C LEU A 39 4.52 -18.94 3.24
N TYR A 40 4.85 -19.81 2.29
CA TYR A 40 5.90 -19.61 1.30
C TYR A 40 5.32 -18.95 0.05
N HIS A 41 6.19 -18.26 -0.72
CA HIS A 41 5.74 -17.64 -1.96
C HIS A 41 5.37 -18.66 -3.02
N THR A 42 4.24 -18.42 -3.70
CA THR A 42 3.77 -19.25 -4.81
C THR A 42 3.83 -18.46 -6.10
N VAL A 43 4.42 -19.03 -7.15
CA VAL A 43 4.50 -18.44 -8.49
C VAL A 43 3.71 -19.30 -9.47
N LEU A 44 2.75 -18.70 -10.17
CA LEU A 44 1.97 -19.34 -11.24
C LEU A 44 2.51 -18.92 -12.60
N LEU A 45 3.14 -19.85 -13.31
CA LEU A 45 3.71 -19.63 -14.63
C LEU A 45 2.88 -20.33 -15.70
N GLY A 46 2.71 -19.68 -16.84
CA GLY A 46 2.01 -20.25 -17.99
C GLY A 46 1.70 -19.18 -19.06
N PRO A 47 1.41 -19.56 -20.29
CA PRO A 47 1.01 -18.64 -21.36
C PRO A 47 -0.33 -17.96 -21.06
N THR A 48 -0.67 -16.94 -21.84
CA THR A 48 -1.99 -16.32 -21.78
C THR A 48 -3.06 -17.36 -22.07
N GLY A 49 -4.18 -17.35 -21.33
CA GLY A 49 -5.26 -18.34 -21.47
C GLY A 49 -5.06 -19.64 -20.69
N ALA A 50 -3.90 -19.87 -20.04
CA ALA A 50 -3.62 -21.10 -19.28
C ALA A 50 -4.36 -21.20 -17.92
N GLY A 51 -5.32 -20.33 -17.62
CA GLY A 51 -6.12 -20.40 -16.41
C GLY A 51 -5.45 -19.83 -15.13
N LYS A 52 -4.33 -19.08 -15.25
CA LYS A 52 -3.66 -18.49 -14.08
C LYS A 52 -4.58 -17.61 -13.22
N SER A 53 -5.33 -16.72 -13.86
CA SER A 53 -6.27 -15.83 -13.15
C SER A 53 -7.41 -16.63 -12.51
N THR A 54 -7.88 -17.69 -13.17
CA THR A 54 -8.89 -18.60 -12.62
C THR A 54 -8.37 -19.33 -11.36
N ALA A 55 -7.12 -19.81 -11.40
CA ALA A 55 -6.50 -20.45 -10.24
C ALA A 55 -6.32 -19.45 -9.08
N LEU A 56 -5.89 -18.21 -9.36
CA LEU A 56 -5.80 -17.14 -8.36
C LEU A 56 -7.18 -16.80 -7.76
N ALA A 57 -8.23 -16.72 -8.60
CA ALA A 57 -9.59 -16.49 -8.12
C ALA A 57 -10.04 -17.59 -7.15
N HIS A 58 -9.80 -18.86 -7.50
CA HIS A 58 -10.17 -19.99 -6.64
C HIS A 58 -9.40 -19.99 -5.33
N LEU A 59 -8.09 -19.67 -5.33
CA LEU A 59 -7.30 -19.53 -4.11
C LEU A 59 -7.83 -18.41 -3.22
N ALA A 60 -8.10 -17.23 -3.79
CA ALA A 60 -8.66 -16.10 -3.05
C ALA A 60 -10.04 -16.40 -2.48
N LEU A 61 -10.94 -16.99 -3.29
CA LEU A 61 -12.29 -17.37 -2.84
C LEU A 61 -12.27 -18.46 -1.76
N ALA A 62 -11.33 -19.40 -1.85
CA ALA A 62 -11.15 -20.41 -0.80
C ALA A 62 -10.73 -19.77 0.54
N ASP A 63 -9.84 -18.77 0.51
CA ASP A 63 -9.47 -18.02 1.72
C ASP A 63 -10.62 -17.17 2.26
N ILE A 64 -11.35 -16.50 1.37
CA ILE A 64 -12.53 -15.70 1.72
C ILE A 64 -13.59 -16.56 2.39
N ALA A 65 -13.92 -17.71 1.81
CA ALA A 65 -14.91 -18.65 2.35
C ALA A 65 -14.49 -19.22 3.69
N ALA A 66 -13.18 -19.44 3.89
CA ALA A 66 -12.61 -19.91 5.15
C ALA A 66 -12.47 -18.80 6.22
N GLY A 67 -12.98 -17.59 5.96
CA GLY A 67 -12.93 -16.48 6.92
C GLY A 67 -11.56 -15.82 7.05
N ARG A 68 -10.65 -15.97 6.08
CA ARG A 68 -9.32 -15.36 6.11
C ARG A 68 -9.33 -13.96 5.49
N GLY A 69 -8.34 -13.15 5.88
CA GLY A 69 -8.06 -11.88 5.21
C GLY A 69 -7.39 -12.12 3.85
N VAL A 70 -7.72 -11.29 2.87
CA VAL A 70 -7.15 -11.35 1.52
C VAL A 70 -6.78 -9.96 1.05
N LEU A 71 -5.57 -9.79 0.54
CA LEU A 71 -5.16 -8.63 -0.25
C LEU A 71 -4.86 -9.10 -1.67
N LEU A 72 -5.64 -8.64 -2.63
CA LEU A 72 -5.46 -8.95 -4.05
C LEU A 72 -5.20 -7.66 -4.83
N ILE A 73 -4.17 -7.65 -5.65
CA ILE A 73 -3.85 -6.54 -6.55
C ILE A 73 -3.97 -7.02 -7.99
N ASP A 74 -4.92 -6.45 -8.73
CA ASP A 74 -5.19 -6.79 -10.13
C ASP A 74 -4.89 -5.61 -11.06
N PRO A 75 -3.87 -5.74 -11.93
CA PRO A 75 -3.56 -4.72 -12.91
C PRO A 75 -4.57 -4.58 -14.05
N LYS A 76 -5.51 -5.54 -14.20
CA LYS A 76 -6.45 -5.63 -15.34
C LYS A 76 -7.91 -5.44 -14.96
N THR A 77 -8.27 -5.45 -13.70
CA THR A 77 -9.63 -5.33 -13.15
C THR A 77 -10.53 -6.57 -13.28
N ASP A 78 -10.31 -7.44 -14.25
CA ASP A 78 -11.16 -8.59 -14.54
C ASP A 78 -11.24 -9.59 -13.38
N LEU A 79 -10.08 -9.82 -12.70
CA LEU A 79 -10.00 -10.75 -11.58
C LEU A 79 -10.72 -10.18 -10.33
N VAL A 80 -10.62 -8.88 -10.09
CA VAL A 80 -11.37 -8.22 -9.01
C VAL A 80 -12.86 -8.33 -9.26
N ALA A 81 -13.34 -8.06 -10.48
CA ALA A 81 -14.76 -8.18 -10.83
C ALA A 81 -15.28 -9.61 -10.66
N ASP A 82 -14.52 -10.60 -11.11
CA ASP A 82 -14.86 -12.02 -10.99
C ASP A 82 -14.97 -12.48 -9.51
N ILE A 83 -14.04 -12.03 -8.66
CA ILE A 83 -14.08 -12.34 -7.23
C ILE A 83 -15.27 -11.65 -6.56
N LEU A 84 -15.51 -10.36 -6.84
CA LEU A 84 -16.63 -9.60 -6.26
C LEU A 84 -17.99 -10.27 -6.53
N ALA A 85 -18.18 -10.79 -7.74
CA ALA A 85 -19.41 -11.48 -8.12
C ALA A 85 -19.64 -12.79 -7.33
N ARG A 86 -18.60 -13.36 -6.71
CA ARG A 86 -18.64 -14.68 -6.05
C ARG A 86 -18.37 -14.62 -4.55
N ILE A 87 -18.20 -13.43 -3.95
CA ILE A 87 -18.02 -13.27 -2.51
C ILE A 87 -19.28 -13.75 -1.77
N PRO A 88 -19.13 -14.65 -0.78
CA PRO A 88 -20.25 -15.06 0.07
C PRO A 88 -20.92 -13.86 0.76
N GLU A 89 -22.25 -13.90 0.90
CA GLU A 89 -23.03 -12.79 1.45
C GLU A 89 -22.56 -12.37 2.84
N GLN A 90 -22.25 -13.33 3.70
CA GLN A 90 -21.74 -13.10 5.06
C GLN A 90 -20.37 -12.42 5.14
N ARG A 91 -19.66 -12.30 4.00
CA ARG A 91 -18.34 -11.66 3.92
C ARG A 91 -18.35 -10.32 3.17
N ARG A 92 -19.52 -9.88 2.70
CA ARG A 92 -19.64 -8.64 1.90
C ARG A 92 -19.23 -7.38 2.68
N ASP A 93 -19.56 -7.33 3.97
CA ASP A 93 -19.22 -6.19 4.82
C ASP A 93 -17.72 -6.11 5.17
N ASP A 94 -16.98 -7.18 4.90
CA ASP A 94 -15.53 -7.22 5.08
C ASP A 94 -14.76 -6.69 3.85
N VAL A 95 -15.46 -6.38 2.75
CA VAL A 95 -14.83 -6.04 1.47
C VAL A 95 -14.49 -4.55 1.41
N VAL A 96 -13.26 -4.28 1.02
CA VAL A 96 -12.78 -2.96 0.64
C VAL A 96 -12.28 -3.02 -0.79
N VAL A 97 -12.86 -2.23 -1.67
CA VAL A 97 -12.42 -2.13 -3.07
C VAL A 97 -11.65 -0.84 -3.25
N ILE A 98 -10.38 -0.96 -3.59
CA ILE A 98 -9.52 0.17 -3.95
C ILE A 98 -9.50 0.28 -5.46
N ASP A 99 -10.30 1.18 -5.98
CA ASP A 99 -10.34 1.54 -7.39
C ASP A 99 -10.14 3.05 -7.50
N PRO A 100 -8.95 3.50 -7.91
CA PRO A 100 -8.68 4.93 -8.07
C PRO A 100 -9.59 5.62 -9.10
N THR A 101 -10.21 4.86 -10.00
CA THR A 101 -11.13 5.42 -11.02
C THR A 101 -12.56 5.59 -10.52
N SER A 102 -12.86 5.08 -9.33
CA SER A 102 -14.17 5.23 -8.68
C SER A 102 -14.54 6.70 -8.45
N SER A 103 -15.81 7.03 -8.56
CA SER A 103 -16.34 8.34 -8.15
C SER A 103 -16.22 8.60 -6.64
N ARG A 104 -16.05 7.54 -5.86
CA ARG A 104 -15.80 7.59 -4.41
C ARG A 104 -14.57 6.73 -4.08
N PRO A 105 -13.37 7.22 -4.37
CA PRO A 105 -12.16 6.44 -4.13
C PRO A 105 -11.93 6.23 -2.63
N VAL A 106 -11.51 5.03 -2.29
CA VAL A 106 -11.06 4.70 -0.93
C VAL A 106 -9.79 5.49 -0.62
N GLY A 107 -9.78 6.18 0.52
CA GLY A 107 -8.62 6.94 0.98
C GLY A 107 -7.54 6.02 1.56
N ILE A 108 -6.31 6.23 1.09
CA ILE A 108 -5.11 5.60 1.63
C ILE A 108 -4.17 6.71 2.04
N ASN A 109 -3.91 6.85 3.33
CA ASN A 109 -2.87 7.74 3.84
C ASN A 109 -1.77 6.92 4.51
N PRO A 110 -0.64 6.67 3.84
CA PRO A 110 0.47 5.93 4.46
C PRO A 110 1.03 6.59 5.73
N LEU A 111 0.84 7.91 5.88
CA LEU A 111 1.33 8.68 7.03
C LEU A 111 0.41 8.60 8.26
N ALA A 112 -0.85 8.17 8.09
CA ALA A 112 -1.85 8.18 9.17
C ALA A 112 -1.47 7.32 10.38
N ARG A 113 -0.73 6.22 10.17
CA ARG A 113 -0.28 5.36 11.28
C ARG A 113 0.70 6.05 12.22
N ALA A 114 1.56 6.91 11.69
CA ALA A 114 2.47 7.73 12.49
C ALA A 114 1.72 8.81 13.27
N GLN A 115 0.72 9.40 12.65
CA GLN A 115 -0.12 10.44 13.26
C GLN A 115 -0.95 9.87 14.42
N ALA A 116 -1.51 8.68 14.27
CA ALA A 116 -2.26 7.99 15.33
C ALA A 116 -1.44 7.71 16.59
N VAL A 117 -0.14 7.40 16.45
CA VAL A 117 0.78 7.23 17.60
C VAL A 117 0.96 8.52 18.35
N ARG A 118 1.14 9.64 17.66
CA ARG A 118 1.29 10.98 18.30
C ARG A 118 0.04 11.39 19.05
N ASP A 119 -1.14 11.19 18.48
CA ASP A 119 -2.41 11.54 19.11
C ASP A 119 -2.62 10.73 20.40
N ALA A 120 -2.29 9.45 20.39
CA ALA A 120 -2.33 8.59 21.59
C ALA A 120 -1.32 9.05 22.66
N SER A 121 -0.11 9.41 22.28
CA SER A 121 0.93 9.90 23.22
C SER A 121 0.55 11.24 23.85
N SER A 122 -0.10 12.12 23.08
CA SER A 122 -0.54 13.44 23.57
C SER A 122 -1.75 13.35 24.49
N SER A 123 -2.57 12.31 24.36
CA SER A 123 -3.78 12.08 25.18
C SER A 123 -3.52 11.29 26.48
N GLY A 124 -2.26 10.91 26.75
CA GLY A 124 -1.89 10.13 27.95
C GLY A 124 -2.37 8.66 27.90
N ALA A 125 -2.93 8.21 26.80
CA ALA A 125 -3.16 6.80 26.53
C ALA A 125 -1.80 6.13 26.26
N GLY A 126 -1.34 5.35 27.21
CA GLY A 126 0.02 4.80 27.23
C GLY A 126 0.48 4.12 25.92
N ASP A 127 1.75 3.89 25.83
CA ASP A 127 2.63 3.54 24.67
C ASP A 127 2.18 2.47 23.65
N SER A 128 0.96 1.99 23.68
CA SER A 128 0.54 0.88 22.85
C SER A 128 -0.71 1.17 22.01
N VAL A 129 -0.53 1.95 20.94
CA VAL A 129 -1.47 1.86 19.80
C VAL A 129 -1.11 0.58 19.04
N PRO A 130 -1.97 -0.46 19.04
CA PRO A 130 -1.68 -1.68 18.30
C PRO A 130 -1.42 -1.36 16.81
N GLY A 131 -0.23 -1.67 16.34
CA GLY A 131 0.17 -1.42 14.95
C GLY A 131 0.61 0.01 14.64
N GLY A 132 0.76 0.89 15.62
CA GLY A 132 1.39 2.20 15.45
C GLY A 132 2.88 2.09 15.10
N ALA A 133 3.37 3.00 14.28
CA ALA A 133 4.78 3.09 13.91
C ALA A 133 5.27 4.52 14.14
N SER A 134 6.56 4.69 14.50
CA SER A 134 7.12 6.03 14.66
C SER A 134 7.03 6.81 13.33
N PRO A 135 6.91 8.14 13.38
CA PRO A 135 6.91 8.97 12.17
C PRO A 135 8.13 8.72 11.27
N GLU A 136 9.28 8.48 11.86
CA GLU A 136 10.53 8.19 11.17
C GLU A 136 10.44 6.87 10.41
N LEU A 137 9.97 5.81 11.06
CA LEU A 137 9.83 4.49 10.44
C LEU A 137 8.83 4.51 9.28
N VAL A 138 7.73 5.26 9.44
CA VAL A 138 6.75 5.45 8.36
C VAL A 138 7.37 6.22 7.20
N ALA A 139 8.08 7.32 7.49
CA ALA A 139 8.77 8.11 6.48
C ALA A 139 9.82 7.29 5.74
N ASP A 140 10.62 6.49 6.44
CA ASP A 140 11.64 5.61 5.85
C ASP A 140 11.00 4.53 4.96
N THR A 141 9.86 3.96 5.37
CA THR A 141 9.13 2.97 4.57
C THR A 141 8.62 3.57 3.26
N VAL A 142 8.04 4.77 3.31
CA VAL A 142 7.59 5.49 2.12
C VAL A 142 8.77 5.89 1.24
N LEU A 143 9.86 6.38 1.84
CA LEU A 143 11.10 6.71 1.14
C LEU A 143 11.69 5.51 0.40
N ALA A 144 11.77 4.35 1.07
CA ALA A 144 12.24 3.10 0.48
C ALA A 144 11.37 2.67 -0.71
N THR A 145 10.04 2.88 -0.62
CA THR A 145 9.11 2.61 -1.73
C THR A 145 9.41 3.50 -2.94
N PHE A 146 9.58 4.82 -2.73
CA PHE A 146 9.99 5.73 -3.82
C PHE A 146 11.36 5.34 -4.41
N LYS A 147 12.32 5.00 -3.56
CA LYS A 147 13.65 4.55 -3.99
C LYS A 147 13.58 3.29 -4.85
N GLY A 148 12.74 2.33 -4.48
CA GLY A 148 12.50 1.12 -5.28
C GLY A 148 11.88 1.42 -6.65
N VAL A 149 10.92 2.34 -6.73
CA VAL A 149 10.26 2.73 -7.99
C VAL A 149 11.20 3.52 -8.91
N PHE A 150 12.08 4.36 -8.37
CA PHE A 150 12.95 5.28 -9.12
C PHE A 150 14.44 4.94 -9.02
N ALA A 151 14.79 3.69 -8.81
CA ALA A 151 16.15 3.25 -8.48
C ALA A 151 17.23 3.79 -9.45
N GLU A 152 16.96 3.77 -10.76
CA GLU A 152 17.92 4.19 -11.80
C GLU A 152 18.27 5.69 -11.76
N SER A 153 17.38 6.51 -11.21
CA SER A 153 17.53 7.98 -11.17
C SER A 153 17.63 8.53 -9.74
N TRP A 154 17.86 7.66 -8.74
CA TRP A 154 17.92 8.05 -7.33
C TRP A 154 19.26 8.67 -6.98
N GLY A 155 19.26 9.85 -6.38
CA GLY A 155 20.46 10.54 -5.97
C GLY A 155 20.38 11.00 -4.50
N VAL A 156 21.55 11.22 -3.89
CA VAL A 156 21.67 11.62 -2.48
C VAL A 156 20.82 12.85 -2.15
N ARG A 157 20.77 13.84 -3.04
CA ARG A 157 19.99 15.06 -2.84
C ARG A 157 18.48 14.80 -2.82
N VAL A 158 17.99 13.94 -3.72
CA VAL A 158 16.58 13.50 -3.74
C VAL A 158 16.22 12.79 -2.43
N GLU A 159 17.12 11.92 -1.96
CA GLU A 159 16.94 11.21 -0.70
C GLU A 159 16.86 12.17 0.49
N GLN A 160 17.78 13.12 0.61
CA GLN A 160 17.79 14.10 1.69
C GLN A 160 16.52 14.97 1.71
N VAL A 161 16.09 15.48 0.55
CA VAL A 161 14.92 16.35 0.44
C VAL A 161 13.64 15.57 0.77
N LEU A 162 13.48 14.37 0.20
CA LEU A 162 12.31 13.53 0.47
C LEU A 162 12.26 13.05 1.91
N SER A 163 13.38 12.63 2.49
CA SER A 163 13.44 12.19 3.88
C SER A 163 12.97 13.28 4.84
N ALA A 164 13.53 14.49 4.74
CA ALA A 164 13.12 15.61 5.59
C ALA A 164 11.65 15.99 5.41
N ALA A 165 11.17 16.02 4.16
CA ALA A 165 9.78 16.34 3.85
C ALA A 165 8.82 15.26 4.38
N LEU A 166 9.12 13.97 4.17
CA LEU A 166 8.30 12.86 4.63
C LEU A 166 8.23 12.78 6.16
N VAL A 167 9.34 12.97 6.87
CA VAL A 167 9.35 13.01 8.35
C VAL A 167 8.51 14.18 8.85
N THR A 168 8.62 15.36 8.24
CA THR A 168 7.80 16.52 8.60
C THR A 168 6.32 16.24 8.40
N LEU A 169 5.93 15.68 7.25
CA LEU A 169 4.54 15.31 6.97
C LEU A 169 4.04 14.20 7.91
N ALA A 170 4.84 13.17 8.16
CA ALA A 170 4.45 12.08 9.07
C ALA A 170 4.22 12.55 10.51
N ARG A 171 4.92 13.62 10.92
CA ARG A 171 4.75 14.28 12.22
C ARG A 171 3.59 15.30 12.24
N THR A 172 3.00 15.63 11.09
CA THR A 172 1.95 16.66 10.99
C THR A 172 0.56 16.00 10.91
N PRO A 173 -0.35 16.27 11.87
CA PRO A 173 -1.70 15.73 11.82
C PRO A 173 -2.42 16.11 10.52
N GLY A 174 -3.07 15.14 9.88
CA GLY A 174 -3.85 15.34 8.66
C GLY A 174 -3.04 15.55 7.38
N ALA A 175 -1.72 15.61 7.44
CA ALA A 175 -0.89 15.70 6.25
C ALA A 175 -0.92 14.40 5.42
N THR A 176 -0.73 14.54 4.12
CA THR A 176 -0.79 13.45 3.16
C THR A 176 0.39 13.51 2.18
N LEU A 177 0.58 12.48 1.37
CA LEU A 177 1.63 12.50 0.33
C LEU A 177 1.37 13.57 -0.76
N VAL A 178 0.13 14.03 -0.92
CA VAL A 178 -0.22 15.09 -1.88
C VAL A 178 0.34 16.44 -1.46
N ASP A 179 0.71 16.60 -0.20
CA ASP A 179 1.31 17.82 0.35
C ASP A 179 2.82 17.95 0.05
N LEU A 180 3.48 16.89 -0.43
CA LEU A 180 4.91 16.91 -0.74
C LEU A 180 5.35 18.08 -1.64
N PRO A 181 4.69 18.39 -2.78
CA PRO A 181 5.06 19.54 -3.57
C PRO A 181 4.90 20.86 -2.82
N LEU A 182 3.81 21.00 -2.05
CA LEU A 182 3.53 22.24 -1.33
C LEU A 182 4.56 22.52 -0.23
N VAL A 183 4.96 21.49 0.53
CA VAL A 183 6.01 21.67 1.56
C VAL A 183 7.34 22.05 0.93
N LEU A 184 7.61 21.63 -0.31
CA LEU A 184 8.86 21.94 -1.00
C LEU A 184 8.84 23.31 -1.71
N THR A 185 7.70 23.77 -2.20
CA THR A 185 7.62 24.97 -3.03
C THR A 185 7.00 26.19 -2.36
N ASN A 186 6.12 26.00 -1.37
CA ASN A 186 5.41 27.08 -0.70
C ASN A 186 6.00 27.35 0.69
N THR A 187 6.65 28.49 0.87
CA THR A 187 7.33 28.85 2.12
C THR A 187 6.35 28.97 3.30
N ALA A 188 5.21 29.63 3.12
CA ALA A 188 4.24 29.80 4.19
C ALA A 188 3.64 28.47 4.66
N TYR A 189 3.27 27.62 3.70
CA TYR A 189 2.77 26.27 3.99
C TYR A 189 3.82 25.41 4.71
N ARG A 190 5.06 25.43 4.24
CA ARG A 190 6.18 24.73 4.87
C ARG A 190 6.38 25.15 6.31
N GLN A 191 6.39 26.46 6.59
CA GLN A 191 6.56 26.98 7.95
C GLN A 191 5.42 26.54 8.88
N GLN A 192 4.18 26.51 8.40
CA GLN A 192 3.05 25.96 9.16
C GLN A 192 3.26 24.49 9.51
N LEU A 193 3.70 23.68 8.53
CA LEU A 193 3.96 22.25 8.76
C LEU A 193 5.14 22.02 9.72
N ILE A 194 6.22 22.77 9.59
CA ILE A 194 7.36 22.67 10.51
C ILE A 194 6.93 23.00 11.93
N ALA A 195 6.14 24.06 12.12
CA ALA A 195 5.61 24.41 13.44
C ALA A 195 4.68 23.30 14.00
N ALA A 196 3.81 22.73 13.16
CA ALA A 196 2.90 21.66 13.56
C ALA A 196 3.60 20.31 13.83
N SER A 197 4.71 20.04 13.13
CA SER A 197 5.47 18.77 13.28
C SER A 197 6.23 18.65 14.61
N GLY A 198 6.37 19.74 15.35
CA GLY A 198 7.11 19.83 16.59
C GLY A 198 8.58 20.18 16.39
N ALA A 199 9.19 20.75 17.43
CA ALA A 199 10.58 21.18 17.38
C ALA A 199 11.53 19.97 17.30
N ASP A 200 12.39 19.96 16.30
CA ASP A 200 13.45 18.97 16.11
C ASP A 200 14.73 19.68 15.61
N PRO A 201 15.40 20.43 16.51
CA PRO A 201 16.52 21.28 16.10
C PRO A 201 17.74 20.48 15.62
N LEU A 202 17.87 19.22 16.00
CA LEU A 202 19.02 18.38 15.61
C LEU A 202 18.74 17.52 14.36
N GLY A 203 17.48 17.30 14.00
CA GLY A 203 17.06 16.51 12.85
C GLY A 203 16.54 17.38 11.71
N THR A 204 15.23 17.34 11.47
CA THR A 204 14.58 18.07 10.37
C THR A 204 14.78 19.59 10.46
N GLY A 205 14.94 20.15 11.65
CA GLY A 205 15.16 21.58 11.84
C GLY A 205 16.44 22.09 11.19
N GLN A 206 17.56 21.35 11.29
CA GLN A 206 18.81 21.71 10.60
C GLN A 206 18.66 21.69 9.09
N PHE A 207 17.98 20.67 8.56
CA PHE A 207 17.72 20.59 7.12
C PHE A 207 16.90 21.79 6.66
N TRP A 208 15.78 22.11 7.33
CA TRP A 208 14.93 23.21 6.92
C TRP A 208 15.61 24.57 7.05
N ALA A 209 16.42 24.79 8.08
CA ALA A 209 17.21 26.02 8.20
C ALA A 209 18.18 26.18 7.02
N ALA A 210 18.91 25.12 6.66
CA ALA A 210 19.79 25.13 5.51
C ALA A 210 19.01 25.33 4.18
N TYR A 211 17.84 24.69 4.05
CA TYR A 211 16.97 24.80 2.89
C TYR A 211 16.43 26.23 2.70
N GLU A 212 16.00 26.90 3.76
CA GLU A 212 15.54 28.29 3.72
C GLU A 212 16.66 29.30 3.39
N ALA A 213 17.90 28.98 3.75
CA ALA A 213 19.07 29.82 3.41
C ALA A 213 19.48 29.72 1.94
N LEU A 214 18.94 28.75 1.17
CA LEU A 214 19.23 28.63 -0.26
C LEU A 214 18.62 29.78 -1.07
N SER A 215 19.36 30.24 -2.08
CA SER A 215 18.78 31.10 -3.12
C SER A 215 17.68 30.37 -3.89
N GLU A 216 16.79 31.12 -4.53
CA GLU A 216 15.70 30.52 -5.32
C GLU A 216 16.24 29.54 -6.40
N ALA A 217 17.31 29.93 -7.10
CA ALA A 217 17.94 29.09 -8.11
C ALA A 217 18.47 27.76 -7.53
N GLN A 218 19.13 27.81 -6.36
CA GLN A 218 19.61 26.62 -5.68
C GLN A 218 18.43 25.73 -5.19
N ARG A 219 17.38 26.34 -4.68
CA ARG A 219 16.18 25.65 -4.22
C ARG A 219 15.52 24.91 -5.39
N GLN A 220 15.38 25.55 -6.56
CA GLN A 220 14.88 24.91 -7.77
C GLN A 220 15.73 23.69 -8.19
N GLN A 221 17.05 23.79 -8.11
CA GLN A 221 17.94 22.65 -8.40
C GLN A 221 17.74 21.48 -7.44
N TRP A 222 17.41 21.75 -6.17
CA TRP A 222 17.17 20.70 -5.18
C TRP A 222 15.80 20.03 -5.36
N VAL A 223 14.78 20.82 -5.65
CA VAL A 223 13.39 20.39 -5.70
C VAL A 223 13.01 19.80 -7.06
N GLY A 224 13.56 20.33 -8.14
CA GLY A 224 13.22 19.92 -9.51
C GLY A 224 13.24 18.40 -9.73
N PRO A 225 14.32 17.68 -9.37
CA PRO A 225 14.39 16.23 -9.49
C PRO A 225 13.33 15.50 -8.65
N VAL A 226 12.96 16.03 -7.49
CA VAL A 226 11.91 15.45 -6.63
C VAL A 226 10.54 15.63 -7.27
N LEU A 227 10.22 16.86 -7.69
CA LEU A 227 8.93 17.17 -8.32
C LEU A 227 8.71 16.36 -9.60
N THR A 228 9.75 16.17 -10.41
CA THR A 228 9.67 15.36 -11.62
C THR A 228 9.23 13.92 -11.32
N ARG A 229 9.65 13.34 -10.19
CA ARG A 229 9.26 11.99 -9.77
C ARG A 229 7.86 11.93 -9.18
N LEU A 230 7.43 12.99 -8.51
CA LEU A 230 6.08 13.07 -7.92
C LEU A 230 5.01 13.38 -8.98
N GLN A 231 5.37 14.10 -10.04
CA GLN A 231 4.45 14.56 -11.07
C GLN A 231 3.59 13.44 -11.70
N PRO A 232 4.11 12.25 -12.06
CA PRO A 232 3.30 11.19 -12.62
C PRO A 232 2.14 10.73 -11.73
N PHE A 233 2.29 10.85 -10.42
CA PHE A 233 1.24 10.52 -9.44
C PHE A 233 0.28 11.69 -9.24
N LEU A 234 0.83 12.90 -9.15
CA LEU A 234 0.07 14.09 -8.75
C LEU A 234 -0.71 14.74 -9.90
N ILE A 235 -0.32 14.48 -11.15
CA ILE A 235 -1.08 14.97 -12.31
C ILE A 235 -2.42 14.22 -12.47
N ARG A 236 -2.53 13.02 -11.91
CA ARG A 236 -3.73 12.19 -12.01
C ARG A 236 -4.72 12.50 -10.89
N PRO A 237 -5.92 13.06 -11.19
CA PRO A 237 -6.91 13.44 -10.18
C PRO A 237 -7.32 12.25 -9.29
N HIS A 238 -7.45 11.06 -9.88
CA HIS A 238 -7.86 9.85 -9.17
C HIS A 238 -6.84 9.41 -8.11
N LEU A 239 -5.53 9.49 -8.43
CA LEU A 239 -4.48 9.18 -7.46
C LEU A 239 -4.42 10.22 -6.34
N ARG A 240 -4.60 11.51 -6.67
CA ARG A 240 -4.70 12.56 -5.64
C ARG A 240 -5.89 12.33 -4.72
N ALA A 241 -7.04 11.93 -5.27
CA ALA A 241 -8.24 11.65 -4.47
C ALA A 241 -8.05 10.46 -3.54
N THR A 242 -7.27 9.45 -3.94
CA THR A 242 -6.93 8.29 -3.11
C THR A 242 -5.88 8.62 -2.04
N LEU A 243 -4.80 9.33 -2.41
CA LEU A 243 -3.65 9.58 -1.53
C LEU A 243 -3.76 10.86 -0.70
N GLY A 244 -4.73 11.74 -1.02
CA GLY A 244 -4.93 13.04 -0.38
C GLY A 244 -6.01 13.06 0.71
N GLN A 245 -6.52 11.91 1.13
CA GLN A 245 -7.48 11.85 2.23
C GLN A 245 -6.73 11.77 3.56
N ALA A 246 -6.86 12.82 4.39
CA ALA A 246 -6.19 12.91 5.68
C ALA A 246 -6.56 11.74 6.61
N ALA A 247 -7.85 11.40 6.68
CA ALA A 247 -8.32 10.22 7.38
C ALA A 247 -8.51 9.08 6.37
N PRO A 248 -7.72 8.00 6.46
CA PRO A 248 -7.90 6.85 5.58
C PRO A 248 -9.23 6.17 5.86
N SER A 249 -9.87 5.63 4.82
CA SER A 249 -11.14 4.92 4.97
C SER A 249 -10.98 3.54 5.65
N PHE A 250 -9.77 3.01 5.67
CA PHE A 250 -9.40 1.77 6.35
C PHE A 250 -7.89 1.69 6.58
N ASP A 251 -7.44 0.82 7.50
CA ASP A 251 -6.03 0.49 7.71
C ASP A 251 -5.69 -0.85 7.00
N LEU A 252 -4.61 -0.88 6.21
CA LEU A 252 -4.13 -2.13 5.60
C LEU A 252 -3.83 -3.23 6.63
N GLY A 253 -3.47 -2.86 7.86
CA GLY A 253 -3.31 -3.82 8.96
C GLY A 253 -4.59 -4.59 9.29
N GLU A 254 -5.77 -4.06 8.96
CA GLU A 254 -7.04 -4.74 9.16
C GLU A 254 -7.20 -5.99 8.28
N VAL A 255 -6.45 -6.12 7.19
CA VAL A 255 -6.41 -7.35 6.39
C VAL A 255 -6.01 -8.53 7.28
N LEU A 256 -5.03 -8.32 8.16
CA LEU A 256 -4.53 -9.36 9.07
C LEU A 256 -5.36 -9.44 10.37
N THR A 257 -5.60 -8.30 11.02
CA THR A 257 -6.21 -8.23 12.35
C THR A 257 -7.72 -8.46 12.33
N ARG A 258 -8.41 -7.91 11.32
CA ARG A 258 -9.87 -8.02 11.15
C ARG A 258 -10.28 -8.91 9.98
N ARG A 259 -9.31 -9.58 9.36
CA ARG A 259 -9.54 -10.50 8.22
C ARG A 259 -10.31 -9.84 7.07
N ARG A 260 -10.04 -8.54 6.81
CA ARG A 260 -10.64 -7.81 5.71
C ARG A 260 -10.25 -8.38 4.36
N ILE A 261 -11.12 -8.18 3.38
CA ILE A 261 -10.90 -8.55 1.98
C ILE A 261 -10.64 -7.26 1.22
N VAL A 262 -9.37 -7.01 0.86
CA VAL A 262 -8.95 -5.81 0.13
C VAL A 262 -8.67 -6.17 -1.31
N LEU A 263 -9.46 -5.63 -2.22
CA LEU A 263 -9.34 -5.86 -3.65
C LEU A 263 -8.89 -4.56 -4.33
N VAL A 264 -7.69 -4.58 -4.88
CA VAL A 264 -7.08 -3.42 -5.54
C VAL A 264 -7.20 -3.59 -7.05
N SER A 265 -7.99 -2.75 -7.68
CA SER A 265 -8.19 -2.70 -9.14
C SER A 265 -7.32 -1.58 -9.71
N LEU A 266 -6.23 -1.93 -10.40
CA LEU A 266 -5.33 -0.98 -11.05
C LEU A 266 -5.61 -0.99 -12.56
N ASN A 267 -6.61 -0.25 -13.00
CA ASN A 267 -6.93 -0.17 -14.43
C ASN A 267 -5.81 0.57 -15.20
N LYS A 268 -4.82 -0.18 -15.69
CA LYS A 268 -3.69 0.40 -16.44
C LYS A 268 -4.07 1.21 -17.67
N GLY A 269 -5.27 1.01 -18.21
CA GLY A 269 -5.78 1.77 -19.35
C GLY A 269 -6.32 3.15 -18.99
N VAL A 270 -6.56 3.41 -17.70
CA VAL A 270 -7.12 4.68 -17.18
C VAL A 270 -6.14 5.37 -16.24
N LEU A 271 -5.26 4.64 -15.58
CA LEU A 271 -4.17 5.14 -14.75
C LEU A 271 -2.93 5.40 -15.61
#